data_23d1c53cc5eea9bd9e3951d8b677944c
#
_entry.id   23d1c53cc5eea9bd9e3951d8b677944c
#
_cell.length_a   1.000
_cell.length_b   1.000
_cell.length_c   1.000
_cell.angle_alpha   90.00
_cell.angle_beta   90.00
_cell.angle_gamma   90.00
#
_symmetry.space_group_name_H-M   'P 1'
#
loop_
_entity.id
_entity.type
_entity.pdbx_description
1 polymer ?
#
loop_
_entity_poly.entity_id
_entity_poly.type
_entity_poly.pdbx_seq_one_letter_code
_entity_poly.pdbx_strand_id
1 'polypeptide(L)'
;MTDGYIAYEAARATQAQALGAAITRLTGAVTASAAEGALSGPGPVFVGIGASLAAACAPVWALRGRGIHSWRLGAGDHPLPFPAAAHPVFGVSQSGRSAETLAVLDSVDPARRFAVVNVVPSPIATVATGGVLGLGSIPDSYASTIGYTATVAALGILADAWDGGRIDEGWSRLAAVFAAVESELTPRVRALAPLFEGATHADFVGTGPAVGSAEASALLFREVARIPSTGMSTRQYLHGSMESAGGGVHVIFGDTRELDVAETLAGAGHRVILVTSEPVAAGPLLHPVTVPRLPAAQRAIIEILVTQILVAAVAEVRGVEVEEFVFHNSDIKVAAERPGV
;
A
#
# COMPACT_ATOMS: atom_id res chain seq x y z
N MET A 1 12.15 -14.11 -18.16
CA MET A 1 11.06 -13.56 -17.31
C MET A 1 10.92 -14.48 -16.13
N THR A 2 11.04 -13.99 -14.93
CA THR A 2 10.80 -14.76 -13.71
C THR A 2 9.32 -15.10 -13.62
N ASP A 3 8.97 -16.34 -13.30
CA ASP A 3 7.58 -16.81 -13.21
C ASP A 3 6.72 -15.84 -12.34
N GLY A 4 5.59 -15.39 -12.90
CA GLY A 4 4.62 -14.55 -12.22
C GLY A 4 4.75 -13.03 -12.46
N TYR A 5 5.75 -12.55 -13.21
CA TYR A 5 5.84 -11.15 -13.62
C TYR A 5 5.18 -10.91 -14.97
N ILE A 6 4.36 -9.87 -15.04
CA ILE A 6 3.69 -9.36 -16.25
C ILE A 6 4.01 -7.88 -16.42
N ALA A 7 3.82 -7.37 -17.64
CA ALA A 7 4.03 -5.95 -17.94
C ALA A 7 3.13 -5.04 -17.07
N TYR A 8 3.63 -3.87 -16.70
CA TYR A 8 2.94 -2.94 -15.81
C TYR A 8 1.52 -2.59 -16.29
N GLU A 9 1.38 -2.25 -17.57
CA GLU A 9 0.06 -1.92 -18.14
C GLU A 9 -0.84 -3.16 -18.24
N ALA A 10 -0.29 -4.36 -18.45
CA ALA A 10 -1.06 -5.60 -18.42
C ALA A 10 -1.56 -5.91 -16.99
N ALA A 11 -0.73 -5.68 -15.98
CA ALA A 11 -1.14 -5.80 -14.58
C ALA A 11 -2.26 -4.82 -14.25
N ARG A 12 -2.14 -3.55 -14.64
CA ARG A 12 -3.19 -2.56 -14.46
C ARG A 12 -4.49 -2.94 -15.18
N ALA A 13 -4.42 -3.35 -16.42
CA ALA A 13 -5.60 -3.71 -17.21
C ALA A 13 -6.44 -4.85 -16.59
N THR A 14 -5.82 -5.73 -15.81
CA THR A 14 -6.48 -6.86 -15.13
C THR A 14 -6.77 -6.60 -13.66
N GLN A 15 -6.35 -5.46 -13.11
CA GLN A 15 -6.32 -5.19 -11.68
C GLN A 15 -7.70 -5.23 -11.01
N ALA A 16 -8.72 -4.62 -11.61
CA ALA A 16 -10.08 -4.63 -11.07
C ALA A 16 -10.64 -6.05 -10.93
N GLN A 17 -10.44 -6.89 -11.96
CA GLN A 17 -10.90 -8.29 -11.95
C GLN A 17 -10.13 -9.10 -10.89
N ALA A 18 -8.80 -8.97 -10.85
CA ALA A 18 -7.95 -9.67 -9.90
C ALA A 18 -8.26 -9.26 -8.44
N LEU A 19 -8.49 -7.97 -8.21
CA LEU A 19 -8.91 -7.43 -6.90
C LEU A 19 -10.25 -8.04 -6.46
N GLY A 20 -11.25 -8.11 -7.33
CA GLY A 20 -12.54 -8.71 -7.03
C GLY A 20 -12.43 -10.20 -6.66
N ALA A 21 -11.66 -10.96 -7.42
CA ALA A 21 -11.39 -12.37 -7.12
C ALA A 21 -10.64 -12.55 -5.79
N ALA A 22 -9.65 -11.69 -5.52
CA ALA A 22 -8.92 -11.68 -4.26
C ALA A 22 -9.85 -11.37 -3.07
N ILE A 23 -10.66 -10.32 -3.14
CA ILE A 23 -11.62 -9.94 -2.08
C ILE A 23 -12.58 -11.09 -1.76
N THR A 24 -13.14 -11.74 -2.78
CA THR A 24 -14.07 -12.87 -2.58
C THR A 24 -13.40 -13.99 -1.80
N ARG A 25 -12.19 -14.41 -2.21
CA ARG A 25 -11.42 -15.46 -1.54
C ARG A 25 -11.02 -15.07 -0.12
N LEU A 26 -10.50 -13.84 0.05
CA LEU A 26 -10.05 -13.32 1.33
C LEU A 26 -11.18 -13.20 2.34
N THR A 27 -12.35 -12.69 1.91
CA THR A 27 -13.54 -12.61 2.76
C THR A 27 -13.95 -13.99 3.26
N GLY A 28 -13.96 -15.00 2.40
CA GLY A 28 -14.25 -16.39 2.80
C GLY A 28 -13.24 -16.94 3.80
N ALA A 29 -11.95 -16.78 3.54
CA ALA A 29 -10.87 -17.25 4.42
C ALA A 29 -10.89 -16.56 5.80
N VAL A 30 -11.03 -15.23 5.82
CA VAL A 30 -11.09 -14.44 7.06
C VAL A 30 -12.34 -14.77 7.87
N THR A 31 -13.50 -14.97 7.21
CA THR A 31 -14.74 -15.39 7.88
C THR A 31 -14.58 -16.76 8.55
N ALA A 32 -13.94 -17.71 7.87
CA ALA A 32 -13.67 -19.03 8.43
C ALA A 32 -12.73 -18.94 9.66
N SER A 33 -11.61 -18.20 9.52
CA SER A 33 -10.67 -17.98 10.63
C SER A 33 -11.31 -17.29 11.84
N ALA A 34 -12.20 -16.33 11.60
CA ALA A 34 -12.95 -15.65 12.66
C ALA A 34 -13.90 -16.62 13.38
N ALA A 35 -14.59 -17.49 12.63
CA ALA A 35 -15.49 -18.51 13.21
C ALA A 35 -14.75 -19.55 14.05
N GLU A 36 -13.48 -19.83 13.72
CA GLU A 36 -12.58 -20.71 14.50
C GLU A 36 -11.96 -20.00 15.72
N GLY A 37 -12.23 -18.70 15.92
CA GLY A 37 -11.67 -17.91 17.01
C GLY A 37 -10.21 -17.48 16.81
N ALA A 38 -9.63 -17.70 15.63
CA ALA A 38 -8.23 -17.37 15.33
C ALA A 38 -7.96 -15.85 15.24
N LEU A 39 -9.00 -15.04 15.07
CA LEU A 39 -8.90 -13.59 14.96
C LEU A 39 -9.42 -12.87 16.22
N SER A 40 -8.92 -13.27 17.36
CA SER A 40 -9.33 -12.71 18.67
C SER A 40 -8.14 -12.39 19.54
N GLY A 41 -8.35 -11.55 20.58
CA GLY A 41 -7.35 -11.19 21.57
C GLY A 41 -6.56 -9.93 21.22
N PRO A 42 -5.29 -9.81 21.66
CA PRO A 42 -4.49 -8.63 21.40
C PRO A 42 -4.38 -8.33 19.91
N GLY A 43 -4.44 -7.05 19.55
CA GLY A 43 -4.40 -6.65 18.16
C GLY A 43 -3.09 -7.07 17.44
N PRO A 44 -3.13 -7.30 16.13
CA PRO A 44 -1.99 -7.79 15.39
C PRO A 44 -0.87 -6.75 15.27
N VAL A 45 0.36 -7.24 15.18
CA VAL A 45 1.52 -6.48 14.73
C VAL A 45 1.85 -6.91 13.30
N PHE A 46 1.80 -5.99 12.36
CA PHE A 46 2.14 -6.23 10.97
C PHE A 46 3.60 -5.85 10.72
N VAL A 47 4.39 -6.78 10.21
CA VAL A 47 5.82 -6.60 9.92
C VAL A 47 6.06 -6.78 8.43
N GLY A 48 6.68 -5.78 7.80
CA GLY A 48 6.96 -5.79 6.37
C GLY A 48 7.98 -4.74 5.98
N ILE A 49 8.30 -4.66 4.70
CA ILE A 49 9.22 -3.66 4.13
C ILE A 49 8.58 -3.02 2.91
N GLY A 50 8.90 -1.75 2.66
CA GLY A 50 8.46 -1.02 1.48
C GLY A 50 6.94 -0.99 1.33
N ALA A 51 6.43 -1.40 0.17
CA ALA A 51 5.00 -1.43 -0.12
C ALA A 51 4.19 -2.28 0.88
N SER A 52 4.76 -3.39 1.39
CA SER A 52 4.11 -4.23 2.40
C SER A 52 3.92 -3.51 3.74
N LEU A 53 4.89 -2.69 4.16
CA LEU A 53 4.77 -1.86 5.35
C LEU A 53 3.73 -0.74 5.15
N ALA A 54 3.75 -0.10 4.00
CA ALA A 54 2.78 0.95 3.65
C ALA A 54 1.34 0.42 3.62
N ALA A 55 1.12 -0.78 3.06
CA ALA A 55 -0.20 -1.44 2.99
C ALA A 55 -0.84 -1.67 4.37
N ALA A 56 -0.05 -1.84 5.41
CA ALA A 56 -0.54 -2.05 6.78
C ALA A 56 -1.01 -0.76 7.48
N CYS A 57 -0.80 0.43 6.89
CA CYS A 57 -1.13 1.70 7.54
C CYS A 57 -2.64 1.86 7.80
N ALA A 58 -3.45 1.76 6.75
CA ALA A 58 -4.90 1.94 6.85
C ALA A 58 -5.58 0.86 7.75
N PRO A 59 -5.23 -0.43 7.63
CA PRO A 59 -5.73 -1.46 8.55
C PRO A 59 -5.38 -1.21 10.02
N VAL A 60 -4.15 -0.83 10.32
CA VAL A 60 -3.72 -0.48 11.69
C VAL A 60 -4.53 0.72 12.21
N TRP A 61 -4.76 1.73 11.36
CA TRP A 61 -5.58 2.87 11.73
C TRP A 61 -7.02 2.46 12.06
N ALA A 62 -7.62 1.59 11.25
CA ALA A 62 -8.97 1.07 11.47
C ALA A 62 -9.08 0.28 12.80
N LEU A 63 -8.11 -0.58 13.10
CA LEU A 63 -8.04 -1.29 14.38
C LEU A 63 -7.96 -0.34 15.56
N ARG A 64 -7.07 0.66 15.50
CA ARG A 64 -6.93 1.68 16.55
C ARG A 64 -8.20 2.51 16.72
N GLY A 65 -8.93 2.82 15.65
CA GLY A 65 -10.24 3.48 15.71
C GLY A 65 -11.30 2.68 16.44
N ARG A 66 -11.13 1.34 16.54
CA ARG A 66 -11.95 0.43 17.35
C ARG A 66 -11.40 0.19 18.76
N GLY A 67 -10.35 0.91 19.18
CA GLY A 67 -9.71 0.71 20.48
C GLY A 67 -8.76 -0.50 20.57
N ILE A 68 -8.46 -1.14 19.44
CA ILE A 68 -7.57 -2.31 19.37
C ILE A 68 -6.13 -1.84 19.14
N HIS A 69 -5.23 -2.14 20.09
CA HIS A 69 -3.82 -1.82 19.96
C HIS A 69 -3.18 -2.66 18.86
N SER A 70 -2.77 -2.02 17.78
CA SER A 70 -2.12 -2.64 16.63
C SER A 70 -1.01 -1.73 16.11
N TRP A 71 0.02 -2.32 15.50
CA TRP A 71 1.16 -1.62 14.95
C TRP A 71 1.55 -2.16 13.57
N ARG A 72 2.17 -1.31 12.78
CA ARG A 72 2.97 -1.71 11.62
C ARG A 72 4.43 -1.37 11.93
N LEU A 73 5.34 -2.27 11.63
CA LEU A 73 6.76 -2.14 11.96
C LEU A 73 7.61 -2.54 10.76
N GLY A 74 8.64 -1.76 10.45
CA GLY A 74 9.63 -2.11 9.43
C GLY A 74 10.43 -3.34 9.87
N ALA A 75 10.52 -4.35 9.03
CA ALA A 75 11.16 -5.61 9.39
C ALA A 75 12.66 -5.47 9.67
N GLY A 76 13.32 -4.44 9.07
CA GLY A 76 14.72 -4.13 9.31
C GLY A 76 14.99 -3.18 10.47
N ASP A 77 13.96 -2.68 11.15
CA ASP A 77 14.07 -1.57 12.11
C ASP A 77 14.15 -2.05 13.57
N HIS A 78 14.31 -3.35 13.80
CA HIS A 78 14.31 -3.94 15.12
C HIS A 78 15.56 -4.77 15.36
N PRO A 79 16.08 -4.79 16.60
CA PRO A 79 17.02 -5.83 17.02
C PRO A 79 16.33 -7.19 17.04
N LEU A 80 17.06 -8.24 16.68
CA LEU A 80 16.60 -9.62 16.81
C LEU A 80 17.24 -10.27 18.05
N PRO A 81 16.55 -11.15 18.76
CA PRO A 81 15.19 -11.62 18.47
C PRO A 81 14.12 -10.55 18.71
N PHE A 82 13.02 -10.62 17.95
CA PHE A 82 11.89 -9.71 18.12
C PHE A 82 11.34 -9.84 19.55
N PRO A 83 11.00 -8.74 20.23
CA PRO A 83 10.56 -8.78 21.62
C PRO A 83 9.34 -9.69 21.82
N ALA A 84 9.42 -10.56 22.80
CA ALA A 84 8.30 -11.44 23.15
C ALA A 84 7.07 -10.62 23.60
N ALA A 85 5.94 -10.90 22.98
CA ALA A 85 4.67 -10.22 23.27
C ALA A 85 3.50 -11.17 23.14
N ALA A 86 2.34 -10.78 23.72
CA ALA A 86 1.11 -11.51 23.54
C ALA A 86 0.46 -11.29 22.15
N HIS A 87 0.92 -10.29 21.42
CA HIS A 87 0.41 -9.93 20.11
C HIS A 87 0.79 -10.94 19.03
N PRO A 88 -0.14 -11.36 18.16
CA PRO A 88 0.20 -12.12 16.96
C PRO A 88 0.99 -11.22 16.00
N VAL A 89 2.02 -11.79 15.35
CA VAL A 89 2.88 -11.10 14.40
C VAL A 89 2.58 -11.62 13.00
N PHE A 90 2.15 -10.73 12.14
CA PHE A 90 1.86 -11.00 10.74
C PHE A 90 3.01 -10.53 9.87
N GLY A 91 3.77 -11.46 9.30
CA GLY A 91 4.72 -11.16 8.24
C GLY A 91 3.99 -10.85 6.93
N VAL A 92 4.16 -9.65 6.42
CA VAL A 92 3.52 -9.20 5.18
C VAL A 92 4.56 -9.16 4.07
N SER A 93 4.39 -9.99 3.04
CA SER A 93 5.34 -10.08 1.92
C SER A 93 4.67 -10.61 0.66
N GLN A 94 4.71 -9.86 -0.43
CA GLN A 94 4.13 -10.30 -1.69
C GLN A 94 4.78 -11.61 -2.19
N SER A 95 6.10 -11.67 -2.25
CA SER A 95 6.82 -12.87 -2.71
C SER A 95 6.90 -13.99 -1.66
N GLY A 96 6.60 -13.69 -0.38
CA GLY A 96 6.84 -14.60 0.73
C GLY A 96 8.31 -14.90 0.99
N ARG A 97 9.25 -14.08 0.49
CA ARG A 97 10.70 -14.33 0.47
C ARG A 97 11.54 -13.19 1.07
N SER A 98 10.93 -12.14 1.59
CA SER A 98 11.66 -11.01 2.20
C SER A 98 12.49 -11.52 3.38
N ALA A 99 13.82 -11.36 3.27
CA ALA A 99 14.78 -11.94 4.21
C ALA A 99 14.57 -11.40 5.64
N GLU A 100 14.37 -10.10 5.77
CA GLU A 100 14.18 -9.41 7.05
C GLU A 100 12.84 -9.79 7.71
N THR A 101 11.76 -9.86 6.91
CA THR A 101 10.44 -10.29 7.42
C THR A 101 10.49 -11.74 7.91
N LEU A 102 11.20 -12.61 7.19
CA LEU A 102 11.41 -14.00 7.58
C LEU A 102 12.20 -14.09 8.89
N ALA A 103 13.29 -13.31 9.02
CA ALA A 103 14.12 -13.28 10.22
C ALA A 103 13.33 -12.83 11.46
N VAL A 104 12.44 -11.84 11.32
CA VAL A 104 11.54 -11.45 12.41
C VAL A 104 10.61 -12.60 12.78
N LEU A 105 9.93 -13.22 11.82
CA LEU A 105 9.01 -14.34 12.11
C LEU A 105 9.73 -15.53 12.77
N ASP A 106 10.93 -15.87 12.29
CA ASP A 106 11.73 -16.96 12.88
C ASP A 106 12.07 -16.73 14.35
N SER A 107 12.15 -15.47 14.78
CA SER A 107 12.43 -15.09 16.16
C SER A 107 11.19 -14.99 17.07
N VAL A 108 9.99 -15.03 16.51
CA VAL A 108 8.71 -14.99 17.25
C VAL A 108 8.29 -16.41 17.68
N ASP A 109 7.53 -16.55 18.76
CA ASP A 109 6.90 -17.81 19.17
C ASP A 109 6.10 -18.41 18.00
N PRO A 110 6.31 -19.68 17.62
CA PRO A 110 5.60 -20.35 16.53
C PRO A 110 4.07 -20.19 16.56
N ALA A 111 3.46 -20.25 17.74
CA ALA A 111 2.01 -20.10 17.88
C ALA A 111 1.49 -18.68 17.55
N ARG A 112 2.38 -17.71 17.41
CA ARG A 112 2.06 -16.31 17.14
C ARG A 112 2.54 -15.83 15.76
N ARG A 113 3.07 -16.75 14.94
CA ARG A 113 3.56 -16.47 13.58
C ARG A 113 2.44 -16.58 12.58
N PHE A 114 2.06 -15.48 11.99
CA PHE A 114 1.08 -15.41 10.90
C PHE A 114 1.70 -14.79 9.66
N ALA A 115 1.10 -15.01 8.50
CA ALA A 115 1.56 -14.41 7.26
C ALA A 115 0.42 -13.91 6.38
N VAL A 116 0.67 -12.82 5.67
CA VAL A 116 -0.10 -12.37 4.51
C VAL A 116 0.85 -12.36 3.33
N VAL A 117 0.66 -13.28 2.38
CA VAL A 117 1.58 -13.49 1.26
C VAL A 117 0.82 -13.73 -0.04
N ASN A 118 1.40 -13.30 -1.17
CA ASN A 118 0.80 -13.63 -2.46
C ASN A 118 1.19 -15.04 -2.92
N VAL A 119 2.45 -15.43 -2.72
CA VAL A 119 2.96 -16.74 -3.18
C VAL A 119 2.88 -17.77 -2.07
N VAL A 120 2.19 -18.88 -2.35
CA VAL A 120 2.09 -20.07 -1.49
C VAL A 120 2.27 -21.30 -2.38
N PRO A 121 3.25 -22.20 -2.06
CA PRO A 121 4.15 -22.18 -0.89
C PRO A 121 5.26 -21.12 -1.01
N SER A 122 5.77 -20.68 0.15
CA SER A 122 6.93 -19.78 0.24
C SER A 122 7.58 -19.87 1.62
N PRO A 123 8.86 -19.45 1.80
CA PRO A 123 9.55 -19.50 3.08
C PRO A 123 8.79 -18.85 4.24
N ILE A 124 8.20 -17.68 4.03
CA ILE A 124 7.39 -16.99 5.04
C ILE A 124 6.10 -17.78 5.36
N ALA A 125 5.42 -18.31 4.33
CA ALA A 125 4.25 -19.16 4.54
C ALA A 125 4.58 -20.43 5.33
N THR A 126 5.76 -21.02 5.10
CA THR A 126 6.20 -22.23 5.80
C THR A 126 6.41 -22.02 7.30
N VAL A 127 6.95 -20.87 7.71
CA VAL A 127 7.22 -20.57 9.13
C VAL A 127 6.00 -20.02 9.87
N ALA A 128 4.99 -19.59 9.17
CA ALA A 128 3.77 -18.97 9.72
C ALA A 128 2.80 -20.05 10.24
N THR A 129 3.18 -20.74 11.30
CA THR A 129 2.43 -21.87 11.90
C THR A 129 1.13 -21.48 12.56
N GLY A 130 0.94 -20.20 12.90
CA GLY A 130 -0.32 -19.67 13.42
C GLY A 130 -1.38 -19.45 12.34
N GLY A 131 -0.98 -19.31 11.08
CA GLY A 131 -1.90 -19.17 9.96
C GLY A 131 -1.34 -18.36 8.79
N VAL A 132 -1.81 -18.67 7.59
CA VAL A 132 -1.42 -18.00 6.33
C VAL A 132 -2.66 -17.50 5.60
N LEU A 133 -2.67 -16.20 5.31
CA LEU A 133 -3.65 -15.58 4.42
C LEU A 133 -3.01 -15.36 3.04
N GLY A 134 -3.31 -16.26 2.10
CA GLY A 134 -2.78 -16.23 0.74
C GLY A 134 -3.60 -15.32 -0.19
N LEU A 135 -2.93 -14.45 -0.95
CA LEU A 135 -3.60 -13.60 -1.93
C LEU A 135 -4.01 -14.35 -3.21
N GLY A 136 -3.43 -15.53 -3.46
CA GLY A 136 -3.81 -16.44 -4.55
C GLY A 136 -2.81 -16.54 -5.69
N SER A 137 -1.55 -16.26 -5.44
CA SER A 137 -0.46 -16.31 -6.45
C SER A 137 -0.79 -15.48 -7.70
N ILE A 138 -1.30 -14.28 -7.47
CA ILE A 138 -1.74 -13.37 -8.53
C ILE A 138 -0.49 -12.85 -9.25
N PRO A 139 -0.41 -12.95 -10.60
CA PRO A 139 0.64 -12.30 -11.37
C PRO A 139 0.62 -10.78 -11.18
N ASP A 140 1.79 -10.15 -11.11
CA ASP A 140 1.93 -8.70 -10.94
C ASP A 140 3.17 -8.20 -11.68
N SER A 141 3.31 -6.89 -11.82
CA SER A 141 4.50 -6.26 -12.38
C SER A 141 5.63 -6.12 -11.34
N TYR A 142 6.83 -5.74 -11.77
CA TYR A 142 7.96 -5.47 -10.87
C TYR A 142 7.62 -4.38 -9.86
N ALA A 143 7.07 -3.26 -10.33
CA ALA A 143 6.49 -2.25 -9.46
C ALA A 143 5.05 -2.67 -9.13
N SER A 144 4.81 -3.06 -7.89
CA SER A 144 3.59 -3.75 -7.49
C SER A 144 2.32 -2.93 -7.75
N THR A 145 1.36 -3.54 -8.44
CA THR A 145 0.03 -2.99 -8.70
C THR A 145 -1.05 -3.81 -8.00
N ILE A 146 -1.37 -4.99 -8.55
CA ILE A 146 -2.39 -5.90 -8.03
C ILE A 146 -1.98 -6.43 -6.64
N GLY A 147 -0.70 -6.82 -6.49
CA GLY A 147 -0.18 -7.34 -5.24
C GLY A 147 -0.33 -6.35 -4.08
N TYR A 148 -0.09 -5.06 -4.33
CA TYR A 148 -0.30 -4.03 -3.32
C TYR A 148 -1.78 -3.88 -2.96
N THR A 149 -2.67 -3.70 -3.92
CA THR A 149 -4.10 -3.50 -3.66
C THR A 149 -4.75 -4.73 -3.01
N ALA A 150 -4.35 -5.95 -3.42
CA ALA A 150 -4.79 -7.18 -2.79
C ALA A 150 -4.26 -7.33 -1.36
N THR A 151 -3.02 -6.87 -1.08
CA THR A 151 -2.46 -6.85 0.28
C THR A 151 -3.25 -5.89 1.18
N VAL A 152 -3.55 -4.66 0.72
CA VAL A 152 -4.40 -3.71 1.46
C VAL A 152 -5.77 -4.30 1.72
N ALA A 153 -6.38 -4.99 0.74
CA ALA A 153 -7.68 -5.65 0.90
C ALA A 153 -7.60 -6.77 1.96
N ALA A 154 -6.57 -7.62 1.90
CA ALA A 154 -6.37 -8.70 2.88
C ALA A 154 -6.27 -8.18 4.31
N LEU A 155 -5.44 -7.17 4.51
CA LEU A 155 -5.22 -6.56 5.83
C LEU A 155 -6.45 -5.76 6.30
N GLY A 156 -7.18 -5.11 5.38
CA GLY A 156 -8.41 -4.39 5.69
C GLY A 156 -9.54 -5.33 6.13
N ILE A 157 -9.78 -6.40 5.39
CA ILE A 157 -10.79 -7.43 5.71
C ILE A 157 -10.43 -8.13 7.04
N LEU A 158 -9.14 -8.41 7.26
CA LEU A 158 -8.64 -8.93 8.54
C LEU A 158 -8.92 -7.97 9.70
N ALA A 159 -8.63 -6.68 9.52
CA ALA A 159 -8.87 -5.65 10.52
C ALA A 159 -10.35 -5.48 10.85
N ASP A 160 -11.23 -5.56 9.85
CA ASP A 160 -12.67 -5.50 10.03
C ASP A 160 -13.18 -6.66 10.91
N ALA A 161 -12.71 -7.88 10.64
CA ALA A 161 -13.14 -9.09 11.35
C ALA A 161 -12.49 -9.28 12.72
N TRP A 162 -11.41 -8.57 13.03
CA TRP A 162 -10.63 -8.77 14.25
C TRP A 162 -11.49 -8.55 15.51
N ASP A 163 -11.34 -9.44 16.50
CA ASP A 163 -11.97 -9.36 17.82
C ASP A 163 -13.50 -9.12 17.76
N GLY A 164 -14.18 -9.98 17.00
CA GLY A 164 -15.64 -9.93 16.84
C GLY A 164 -16.15 -8.77 15.97
N GLY A 165 -15.28 -8.11 15.22
CA GLY A 165 -15.69 -7.09 14.27
C GLY A 165 -16.43 -7.65 13.06
N ARG A 166 -17.03 -6.77 12.28
CA ARG A 166 -17.82 -7.12 11.09
C ARG A 166 -17.10 -6.65 9.82
N ILE A 167 -16.91 -7.55 8.88
CA ILE A 167 -16.38 -7.22 7.56
C ILE A 167 -17.34 -6.24 6.86
N ASP A 168 -16.82 -5.11 6.40
CA ASP A 168 -17.60 -4.08 5.72
C ASP A 168 -18.18 -4.59 4.39
N GLU A 169 -19.46 -4.31 4.16
CA GLU A 169 -20.17 -4.78 2.96
C GLU A 169 -19.66 -4.12 1.67
N GLY A 170 -19.01 -2.96 1.78
CA GLY A 170 -18.38 -2.24 0.67
C GLY A 170 -17.32 -3.05 -0.05
N TRP A 171 -16.65 -4.00 0.65
CA TRP A 171 -15.66 -4.87 0.01
C TRP A 171 -16.22 -5.62 -1.20
N SER A 172 -17.44 -6.12 -1.12
CA SER A 172 -18.07 -6.86 -2.23
C SER A 172 -18.28 -6.00 -3.48
N ARG A 173 -18.34 -4.69 -3.35
CA ARG A 173 -18.57 -3.74 -4.44
C ARG A 173 -17.29 -3.03 -4.90
N LEU A 174 -16.19 -3.17 -4.14
CA LEU A 174 -14.99 -2.36 -4.35
C LEU A 174 -14.36 -2.55 -5.72
N ALA A 175 -14.37 -3.76 -6.27
CA ALA A 175 -13.85 -4.02 -7.62
C ALA A 175 -14.62 -3.25 -8.71
N ALA A 176 -15.93 -3.14 -8.59
CA ALA A 176 -16.77 -2.36 -9.50
C ALA A 176 -16.51 -0.85 -9.32
N VAL A 177 -16.38 -0.38 -8.07
CA VAL A 177 -15.99 1.01 -7.77
C VAL A 177 -14.63 1.32 -8.35
N PHE A 178 -13.64 0.44 -8.16
CA PHE A 178 -12.28 0.57 -8.71
C PHE A 178 -12.30 0.73 -10.24
N ALA A 179 -13.00 -0.16 -10.95
CA ALA A 179 -13.11 -0.11 -12.41
C ALA A 179 -13.78 1.18 -12.90
N ALA A 180 -14.84 1.64 -12.23
CA ALA A 180 -15.52 2.87 -12.57
C ALA A 180 -14.62 4.09 -12.37
N VAL A 181 -13.94 4.18 -11.22
CA VAL A 181 -12.99 5.26 -10.91
C VAL A 181 -11.81 5.26 -11.87
N GLU A 182 -11.25 4.08 -12.18
CA GLU A 182 -10.17 3.96 -13.17
C GLU A 182 -10.58 4.51 -14.53
N SER A 183 -11.74 4.07 -15.03
CA SER A 183 -12.28 4.53 -16.32
C SER A 183 -12.48 6.05 -16.36
N GLU A 184 -13.03 6.62 -15.30
CA GLU A 184 -13.31 8.06 -15.21
C GLU A 184 -12.03 8.89 -15.07
N LEU A 185 -11.11 8.47 -14.18
CA LEU A 185 -9.97 9.28 -13.80
C LEU A 185 -8.77 9.14 -14.74
N THR A 186 -8.63 8.02 -15.46
CA THR A 186 -7.44 7.77 -16.30
C THR A 186 -7.11 8.95 -17.22
N PRO A 187 -8.01 9.49 -18.07
CA PRO A 187 -7.65 10.60 -18.96
C PRO A 187 -7.26 11.86 -18.21
N ARG A 188 -7.93 12.16 -17.08
CA ARG A 188 -7.67 13.36 -16.28
C ARG A 188 -6.34 13.27 -15.52
N VAL A 189 -6.06 12.13 -14.92
CA VAL A 189 -4.84 11.91 -14.13
C VAL A 189 -3.63 11.83 -15.04
N ARG A 190 -3.73 11.15 -16.20
CA ARG A 190 -2.64 11.14 -17.20
C ARG A 190 -2.30 12.54 -17.71
N ALA A 191 -3.27 13.42 -17.87
CA ALA A 191 -3.06 14.82 -18.26
C ALA A 191 -2.25 15.65 -17.25
N LEU A 192 -2.05 15.16 -16.01
CA LEU A 192 -1.23 15.81 -14.99
C LEU A 192 0.28 15.46 -15.10
N ALA A 193 0.66 14.49 -15.92
CA ALA A 193 2.06 14.06 -16.05
C ALA A 193 3.03 15.20 -16.43
N PRO A 194 2.68 16.18 -17.29
CA PRO A 194 3.56 17.30 -17.58
C PRO A 194 3.94 18.16 -16.37
N LEU A 195 3.18 18.12 -15.27
CA LEU A 195 3.56 18.80 -14.03
C LEU A 195 4.92 18.31 -13.48
N PHE A 196 5.32 17.10 -13.85
CA PHE A 196 6.59 16.50 -13.42
C PHE A 196 7.76 16.77 -14.35
N GLU A 197 7.55 17.49 -15.46
CA GLU A 197 8.66 17.95 -16.31
C GLU A 197 9.57 18.89 -15.52
N GLY A 198 10.87 18.55 -15.49
CA GLY A 198 11.86 19.30 -14.73
C GLY A 198 11.71 19.24 -13.22
N ALA A 199 10.78 18.44 -12.69
CA ALA A 199 10.66 18.24 -11.24
C ALA A 199 11.89 17.52 -10.68
N THR A 200 12.47 18.09 -9.64
CA THR A 200 13.63 17.55 -8.94
C THR A 200 13.25 16.48 -7.92
N HIS A 201 12.04 16.55 -7.39
CA HIS A 201 11.50 15.61 -6.41
C HIS A 201 9.97 15.60 -6.46
N ALA A 202 9.37 14.66 -5.73
CA ALA A 202 7.93 14.64 -5.46
C ALA A 202 7.67 14.31 -3.98
N ASP A 203 6.84 15.12 -3.32
CA ASP A 203 6.36 14.83 -1.98
C ASP A 203 4.95 14.26 -2.03
N PHE A 204 4.75 13.19 -1.28
CA PHE A 204 3.47 12.54 -1.08
C PHE A 204 3.07 12.71 0.38
N VAL A 205 1.94 13.35 0.62
CA VAL A 205 1.53 13.78 1.96
C VAL A 205 0.12 13.31 2.26
N GLY A 206 -0.10 12.75 3.44
CA GLY A 206 -1.43 12.30 3.84
C GLY A 206 -1.58 12.21 5.35
N THR A 207 -2.81 12.10 5.84
CA THR A 207 -3.06 11.99 7.27
C THR A 207 -3.69 10.66 7.64
N GLY A 208 -3.40 10.16 8.83
CA GLY A 208 -3.99 8.92 9.34
C GLY A 208 -3.78 7.74 8.39
N PRO A 209 -4.86 7.12 7.87
CA PRO A 209 -4.76 5.99 6.95
C PRO A 209 -4.06 6.34 5.62
N ALA A 210 -4.19 7.57 5.14
CA ALA A 210 -3.59 8.03 3.89
C ALA A 210 -2.06 8.19 3.96
N VAL A 211 -1.44 8.10 5.15
CA VAL A 211 0.03 8.01 5.26
C VAL A 211 0.57 6.79 4.50
N GLY A 212 -0.15 5.66 4.54
CA GLY A 212 0.22 4.47 3.76
C GLY A 212 0.13 4.70 2.25
N SER A 213 -0.89 5.43 1.79
CA SER A 213 -1.02 5.83 0.39
C SER A 213 0.14 6.75 -0.04
N ALA A 214 0.53 7.70 0.81
CA ALA A 214 1.66 8.60 0.56
C ALA A 214 2.99 7.83 0.47
N GLU A 215 3.27 6.93 1.42
CA GLU A 215 4.51 6.12 1.43
C GLU A 215 4.59 5.17 0.22
N ALA A 216 3.51 4.46 -0.10
CA ALA A 216 3.45 3.58 -1.27
C ALA A 216 3.61 4.35 -2.59
N SER A 217 2.98 5.52 -2.68
CA SER A 217 3.09 6.41 -3.84
C SER A 217 4.53 6.90 -4.05
N ALA A 218 5.19 7.32 -2.98
CA ALA A 218 6.58 7.76 -3.04
C ALA A 218 7.51 6.63 -3.49
N LEU A 219 7.31 5.41 -2.98
CA LEU A 219 8.07 4.24 -3.41
C LEU A 219 7.84 3.97 -4.89
N LEU A 220 6.59 3.95 -5.33
CA LEU A 220 6.22 3.69 -6.72
C LEU A 220 6.83 4.72 -7.69
N PHE A 221 6.87 6.00 -7.31
CA PHE A 221 7.53 7.05 -8.09
C PHE A 221 9.05 6.89 -8.19
N ARG A 222 9.70 6.39 -7.13
CA ARG A 222 11.13 6.03 -7.18
C ARG A 222 11.39 4.85 -8.11
N GLU A 223 10.55 3.82 -8.06
CA GLU A 223 10.72 2.59 -8.84
C GLU A 223 10.40 2.79 -10.32
N VAL A 224 9.31 3.48 -10.64
CA VAL A 224 8.75 3.60 -12.01
C VAL A 224 9.23 4.86 -12.72
N ALA A 225 9.02 6.03 -12.12
CA ALA A 225 9.38 7.32 -12.75
C ALA A 225 10.82 7.76 -12.43
N ARG A 226 11.51 7.06 -11.52
CA ARG A 226 12.88 7.36 -11.05
C ARG A 226 13.03 8.80 -10.58
N ILE A 227 12.01 9.30 -9.86
CA ILE A 227 12.01 10.61 -9.23
C ILE A 227 12.29 10.43 -7.74
N PRO A 228 13.27 11.14 -7.15
CA PRO A 228 13.42 11.22 -5.71
C PRO A 228 12.09 11.62 -5.07
N SER A 229 11.55 10.77 -4.22
CA SER A 229 10.21 11.00 -3.66
C SER A 229 10.16 10.63 -2.18
N THR A 230 9.34 11.34 -1.43
CA THR A 230 9.16 11.11 0.00
C THR A 230 7.68 11.01 0.33
N GLY A 231 7.31 9.98 1.09
CA GLY A 231 5.97 9.80 1.66
C GLY A 231 5.97 10.12 3.14
N MET A 232 5.04 10.97 3.61
CA MET A 232 5.02 11.35 5.02
C MET A 232 3.64 11.78 5.50
N SER A 233 3.49 11.87 6.83
CA SER A 233 2.26 12.40 7.39
C SER A 233 2.19 13.92 7.23
N THR A 234 0.96 14.44 7.07
CA THR A 234 0.69 15.89 7.01
C THR A 234 1.33 16.66 8.16
N ARG A 235 1.32 16.08 9.37
CA ARG A 235 1.92 16.75 10.53
C ARG A 235 3.43 16.84 10.44
N GLN A 236 4.11 15.77 10.03
CA GLN A 236 5.57 15.81 9.82
C GLN A 236 5.93 16.78 8.69
N TYR A 237 5.15 16.80 7.61
CA TYR A 237 5.35 17.74 6.51
C TYR A 237 5.33 19.20 6.99
N LEU A 238 4.33 19.56 7.80
CA LEU A 238 4.17 20.89 8.38
C LEU A 238 5.24 21.25 9.44
N HIS A 239 5.92 20.26 10.02
CA HIS A 239 6.97 20.47 11.02
C HIS A 239 8.37 20.59 10.44
N GLY A 240 8.51 21.04 9.19
CA GLY A 240 9.78 21.42 8.59
C GLY A 240 9.99 20.96 7.16
N SER A 241 9.49 19.78 6.77
CA SER A 241 9.72 19.24 5.42
C SER A 241 9.16 20.14 4.31
N MET A 242 8.08 20.89 4.60
CA MET A 242 7.44 21.82 3.67
C MET A 242 8.37 22.96 3.23
N GLU A 243 9.40 23.31 4.01
CA GLU A 243 10.38 24.36 3.68
C GLU A 243 11.19 24.03 2.40
N SER A 244 11.27 22.75 2.02
CA SER A 244 11.97 22.29 0.82
C SER A 244 11.06 22.15 -0.43
N ALA A 245 9.86 22.73 -0.43
CA ALA A 245 8.84 22.55 -1.47
C ALA A 245 9.28 23.00 -2.89
N GLY A 246 10.31 23.84 -3.01
CA GLY A 246 10.76 24.41 -4.28
C GLY A 246 11.25 23.36 -5.30
N GLY A 247 10.80 23.47 -6.56
CA GLY A 247 11.23 22.60 -7.66
C GLY A 247 10.55 21.23 -7.73
N GLY A 248 9.66 20.92 -6.78
CA GLY A 248 8.93 19.66 -6.69
C GLY A 248 7.49 19.69 -7.20
N VAL A 249 6.85 18.54 -7.11
CA VAL A 249 5.39 18.36 -7.22
C VAL A 249 4.89 17.75 -5.92
N HIS A 250 3.78 18.26 -5.40
CA HIS A 250 3.20 17.81 -4.13
C HIS A 250 1.90 17.08 -4.40
N VAL A 251 1.83 15.79 -4.05
CA VAL A 251 0.61 14.97 -4.15
C VAL A 251 0.07 14.78 -2.74
N ILE A 252 -1.11 15.31 -2.49
CA ILE A 252 -1.68 15.40 -1.15
C ILE A 252 -2.96 14.57 -1.10
N PHE A 253 -3.07 13.69 -0.09
CA PHE A 253 -4.21 12.81 0.13
C PHE A 253 -4.95 13.21 1.40
N GLY A 254 -6.20 13.64 1.28
CA GLY A 254 -7.02 13.94 2.45
C GLY A 254 -8.18 14.88 2.19
N ASP A 255 -8.99 15.06 3.22
CA ASP A 255 -10.29 15.72 3.14
C ASP A 255 -10.47 16.84 4.20
N THR A 256 -9.42 17.16 4.97
CA THR A 256 -9.49 18.10 6.09
C THR A 256 -8.34 19.12 6.04
N ARG A 257 -7.34 18.97 6.91
CA ARG A 257 -6.17 19.88 6.95
C ARG A 257 -5.38 19.87 5.63
N GLU A 258 -5.46 18.80 4.89
CA GLU A 258 -4.82 18.60 3.59
C GLU A 258 -5.32 19.59 2.53
N LEU A 259 -6.58 20.03 2.63
CA LEU A 259 -7.15 21.07 1.76
C LEU A 259 -6.40 22.41 1.94
N ASP A 260 -6.23 22.84 3.19
CA ASP A 260 -5.51 24.09 3.50
C ASP A 260 -4.01 23.99 3.10
N VAL A 261 -3.39 22.82 3.29
CA VAL A 261 -1.99 22.59 2.88
C VAL A 261 -1.85 22.70 1.36
N ALA A 262 -2.78 22.12 0.62
CA ALA A 262 -2.79 22.19 -0.83
C ALA A 262 -2.98 23.63 -1.34
N GLU A 263 -3.90 24.38 -0.76
CA GLU A 263 -4.13 25.80 -1.07
C GLU A 263 -2.91 26.65 -0.72
N THR A 264 -2.30 26.41 0.45
CA THR A 264 -1.09 27.14 0.89
C THR A 264 0.07 26.93 -0.07
N LEU A 265 0.34 25.70 -0.48
CA LEU A 265 1.40 25.36 -1.42
C LEU A 265 1.13 26.00 -2.80
N ALA A 266 -0.09 25.84 -3.32
CA ALA A 266 -0.46 26.42 -4.61
C ALA A 266 -0.38 27.95 -4.59
N GLY A 267 -0.83 28.58 -3.49
CA GLY A 267 -0.72 30.03 -3.27
C GLY A 267 0.72 30.53 -3.17
N ALA A 268 1.64 29.68 -2.70
CA ALA A 268 3.09 29.95 -2.67
C ALA A 268 3.80 29.67 -4.00
N GLY A 269 3.09 29.22 -5.04
CA GLY A 269 3.65 29.00 -6.38
C GLY A 269 4.11 27.56 -6.65
N HIS A 270 3.73 26.58 -5.81
CA HIS A 270 4.09 25.18 -5.98
C HIS A 270 3.01 24.37 -6.71
N ARG A 271 3.42 23.35 -7.46
CA ARG A 271 2.55 22.44 -8.22
C ARG A 271 1.94 21.41 -7.28
N VAL A 272 0.61 21.37 -7.18
CA VAL A 272 -0.12 20.51 -6.24
C VAL A 272 -1.16 19.67 -6.95
N ILE A 273 -1.16 18.37 -6.68
CA ILE A 273 -2.24 17.44 -7.00
C ILE A 273 -2.91 17.06 -5.67
N LEU A 274 -4.20 17.34 -5.54
CA LEU A 274 -4.96 17.04 -4.32
C LEU A 274 -5.94 15.89 -4.57
N VAL A 275 -5.71 14.74 -3.97
CA VAL A 275 -6.59 13.58 -4.02
C VAL A 275 -7.54 13.64 -2.82
N THR A 276 -8.80 13.94 -3.09
CA THR A 276 -9.78 14.25 -2.03
C THR A 276 -11.18 13.76 -2.39
N SER A 277 -12.04 13.56 -1.41
CA SER A 277 -13.48 13.35 -1.61
C SER A 277 -14.30 14.63 -1.54
N GLU A 278 -13.64 15.76 -1.23
CA GLU A 278 -14.30 17.05 -1.12
C GLU A 278 -14.37 17.77 -2.48
N PRO A 279 -15.39 18.59 -2.70
CA PRO A 279 -15.47 19.43 -3.88
C PRO A 279 -14.48 20.60 -3.74
N VAL A 280 -13.40 20.56 -4.52
CA VAL A 280 -12.37 21.60 -4.56
C VAL A 280 -12.27 22.16 -5.98
N ALA A 281 -12.25 23.49 -6.09
CA ALA A 281 -12.07 24.16 -7.37
C ALA A 281 -10.62 24.02 -7.86
N ALA A 282 -10.45 23.71 -9.15
CA ALA A 282 -9.14 23.69 -9.76
C ALA A 282 -8.57 25.11 -9.91
N GLY A 283 -7.26 25.24 -9.78
CA GLY A 283 -6.51 26.49 -9.99
C GLY A 283 -5.32 26.27 -10.91
N PRO A 284 -4.57 27.33 -11.23
CA PRO A 284 -3.40 27.21 -12.11
C PRO A 284 -2.33 26.21 -11.61
N LEU A 285 -2.21 26.05 -10.28
CA LEU A 285 -1.23 25.19 -9.63
C LEU A 285 -1.88 24.18 -8.68
N LEU A 286 -3.20 24.18 -8.53
CA LEU A 286 -3.97 23.26 -7.72
C LEU A 286 -4.85 22.37 -8.62
N HIS A 287 -4.54 21.09 -8.65
CA HIS A 287 -5.20 20.11 -9.50
C HIS A 287 -5.94 19.05 -8.64
N PRO A 288 -7.23 19.27 -8.31
CA PRO A 288 -8.00 18.30 -7.53
C PRO A 288 -8.34 17.06 -8.37
N VAL A 289 -8.17 15.89 -7.75
CA VAL A 289 -8.60 14.58 -8.23
C VAL A 289 -9.63 14.06 -7.23
N THR A 290 -10.90 14.11 -7.61
CA THR A 290 -11.99 13.69 -6.73
C THR A 290 -12.13 12.18 -6.74
N VAL A 291 -12.15 11.57 -5.56
CA VAL A 291 -12.32 10.13 -5.35
C VAL A 291 -13.52 9.86 -4.43
N PRO A 292 -14.15 8.68 -4.49
CA PRO A 292 -15.30 8.40 -3.65
C PRO A 292 -14.93 8.36 -2.16
N ARG A 293 -15.89 8.73 -1.30
CA ARG A 293 -15.77 8.59 0.15
C ARG A 293 -15.95 7.13 0.53
N LEU A 294 -14.93 6.51 1.09
CA LEU A 294 -14.87 5.08 1.41
C LEU A 294 -14.22 4.87 2.79
N PRO A 295 -14.44 3.70 3.43
CA PRO A 295 -13.68 3.27 4.60
C PRO A 295 -12.17 3.26 4.34
N ALA A 296 -11.36 3.42 5.39
CA ALA A 296 -9.93 3.70 5.32
C ALA A 296 -9.14 2.79 4.36
N ALA A 297 -9.26 1.46 4.50
CA ALA A 297 -8.51 0.52 3.66
C ALA A 297 -9.05 0.46 2.21
N GLN A 298 -10.36 0.57 2.02
CA GLN A 298 -10.97 0.66 0.69
C GLN A 298 -10.54 1.96 -0.01
N ARG A 299 -10.50 3.08 0.73
CA ARG A 299 -10.02 4.38 0.26
C ARG A 299 -8.55 4.32 -0.18
N ALA A 300 -7.67 3.69 0.59
CA ALA A 300 -6.26 3.54 0.26
C ALA A 300 -6.04 2.80 -1.08
N ILE A 301 -6.91 1.84 -1.42
CA ILE A 301 -6.88 1.16 -2.72
C ILE A 301 -7.21 2.11 -3.88
N ILE A 302 -8.13 3.05 -3.69
CA ILE A 302 -8.47 4.05 -4.71
C ILE A 302 -7.41 5.15 -4.78
N GLU A 303 -6.81 5.54 -3.67
CA GLU A 303 -5.72 6.53 -3.65
C GLU A 303 -4.49 6.03 -4.41
N ILE A 304 -4.09 4.77 -4.21
CA ILE A 304 -2.96 4.21 -4.96
C ILE A 304 -3.28 4.01 -6.45
N LEU A 305 -4.52 3.73 -6.82
CA LEU A 305 -4.94 3.70 -8.22
C LEU A 305 -4.62 5.01 -8.94
N VAL A 306 -4.94 6.17 -8.31
CA VAL A 306 -4.60 7.48 -8.87
C VAL A 306 -3.10 7.58 -9.12
N THR A 307 -2.28 7.14 -8.16
CA THR A 307 -0.82 7.16 -8.30
C THR A 307 -0.33 6.20 -9.38
N GLN A 308 -0.91 5.01 -9.49
CA GLN A 308 -0.54 4.03 -10.53
C GLN A 308 -0.82 4.55 -11.94
N ILE A 309 -1.91 5.27 -12.13
CA ILE A 309 -2.22 5.94 -13.41
C ILE A 309 -1.20 7.05 -13.68
N LEU A 310 -0.95 7.87 -12.68
CA LEU A 310 -0.08 9.06 -12.81
C LEU A 310 1.36 8.67 -13.10
N VAL A 311 1.91 7.72 -12.35
CA VAL A 311 3.33 7.35 -12.45
C VAL A 311 3.68 6.74 -13.81
N ALA A 312 2.77 5.95 -14.40
CA ALA A 312 2.95 5.42 -15.76
C ALA A 312 3.06 6.54 -16.79
N ALA A 313 2.16 7.52 -16.72
CA ALA A 313 2.20 8.67 -17.63
C ALA A 313 3.44 9.56 -17.38
N VAL A 314 3.88 9.71 -16.12
CA VAL A 314 5.10 10.44 -15.79
C VAL A 314 6.34 9.72 -16.32
N ALA A 315 6.41 8.39 -16.25
CA ALA A 315 7.49 7.60 -16.81
C ALA A 315 7.59 7.78 -18.34
N GLU A 316 6.44 7.79 -19.04
CA GLU A 316 6.38 8.05 -20.48
C GLU A 316 6.95 9.44 -20.83
N VAL A 317 6.49 10.50 -20.14
CA VAL A 317 6.97 11.88 -20.34
C VAL A 317 8.48 11.99 -20.10
N ARG A 318 9.01 11.23 -19.15
CA ARG A 318 10.43 11.19 -18.80
C ARG A 318 11.27 10.23 -19.65
N GLY A 319 10.65 9.44 -20.53
CA GLY A 319 11.32 8.42 -21.33
C GLY A 319 11.95 7.29 -20.49
N VAL A 320 11.32 6.94 -19.37
CA VAL A 320 11.77 5.85 -18.49
C VAL A 320 11.02 4.57 -18.81
N GLU A 321 11.75 3.49 -19.06
CA GLU A 321 11.17 2.15 -19.17
C GLU A 321 10.73 1.65 -17.79
N VAL A 322 9.50 1.15 -17.73
CA VAL A 322 8.82 0.77 -16.48
C VAL A 322 9.12 -0.69 -16.07
N GLU A 323 9.58 -1.52 -17.02
CA GLU A 323 9.52 -2.98 -16.90
C GLU A 323 10.70 -3.59 -16.12
N GLU A 324 11.74 -2.82 -15.76
CA GLU A 324 12.91 -3.35 -15.05
C GLU A 324 13.41 -2.41 -13.95
N PHE A 325 13.83 -2.98 -12.83
CA PHE A 325 14.61 -2.27 -11.84
C PHE A 325 16.07 -2.10 -12.30
N VAL A 326 16.65 -0.95 -11.98
CA VAL A 326 18.07 -0.65 -12.28
C VAL A 326 19.01 -1.47 -11.41
N PHE A 327 18.61 -1.72 -10.17
CA PHE A 327 19.44 -2.39 -9.16
C PHE A 327 18.84 -3.73 -8.76
N HIS A 328 19.69 -4.75 -8.71
CA HIS A 328 19.32 -6.09 -8.28
C HIS A 328 20.12 -6.47 -7.03
N ASN A 329 19.45 -6.51 -5.89
CA ASN A 329 20.06 -6.87 -4.61
C ASN A 329 19.76 -8.35 -4.30
N SER A 330 20.79 -9.16 -4.08
CA SER A 330 20.65 -10.61 -3.89
C SER A 330 20.32 -11.01 -2.44
N ASP A 331 20.54 -10.13 -1.48
CA ASP A 331 20.42 -10.37 -0.04
C ASP A 331 19.03 -10.04 0.55
N ILE A 332 18.20 -9.31 -0.20
CA ILE A 332 16.85 -8.90 0.27
C ILE A 332 15.80 -10.00 0.13
N LYS A 333 16.10 -11.10 -0.58
CA LYS A 333 15.19 -12.25 -0.77
C LYS A 333 15.93 -13.57 -0.56
N VAL A 334 15.37 -14.43 0.28
CA VAL A 334 15.88 -15.80 0.43
C VAL A 334 15.50 -16.67 -0.75
N ALA A 335 16.14 -17.84 -0.91
CA ALA A 335 15.79 -18.83 -1.92
C ALA A 335 14.32 -19.26 -1.81
N ALA A 336 13.71 -19.67 -2.92
CA ALA A 336 12.30 -20.09 -2.93
C ALA A 336 12.07 -21.35 -2.09
N GLU A 337 13.04 -22.27 -2.10
CA GLU A 337 13.04 -23.48 -1.26
C GLU A 337 14.02 -23.26 -0.10
N ARG A 338 13.58 -23.54 1.13
CA ARG A 338 14.52 -23.70 2.24
C ARG A 338 15.19 -25.06 2.08
N PRO A 339 16.55 -25.14 2.06
CA PRO A 339 17.20 -26.43 2.18
C PRO A 339 16.76 -27.07 3.51
N GLY A 340 16.14 -28.22 3.42
CA GLY A 340 15.59 -29.08 4.45
C GLY A 340 15.66 -28.61 5.91
N VAL A 341 14.50 -28.43 6.52
CA VAL A 341 14.34 -28.60 7.96
C VAL A 341 14.08 -30.07 8.24
#